data_171eea82dc589a33a72fc456be9066b3
#
_entry.id   171eea82dc589a33a72fc456be9066b3
#
_cell.length_a   1.000
_cell.length_b   1.000
_cell.length_c   1.000
_cell.angle_alpha   90.00
_cell.angle_beta   90.00
_cell.angle_gamma   90.00
#
_symmetry.space_group_name_H-M   'P 1'
#
loop_
_entity.id
_entity.type
_entity.pdbx_description
1 polymer ?
#
loop_
_entity_poly.entity_id
_entity_poly.type
_entity_poly.pdbx_seq_one_letter_code
_entity_poly.pdbx_strand_id
1 'polypeptide(L)'
;IISSGVMTQNSLELVSKLKDNGLSVDVIDLFKLKPINESKLLKILKNYKNIFVVDENTFSGGISSILSEIFIKNNLMKKISFFCLKNTQDVGNYGNRLWLHKRNHLDIKYLQKQISKKIKYD
;
A
#
# COMPACT_ATOMS: atom_id res chain seq x y z
N ILE A 1 -0.96 6.08 2.81
CA ILE A 1 -0.82 4.63 2.57
C ILE A 1 -2.18 3.99 2.81
N ILE A 2 -2.59 3.07 1.93
CA ILE A 2 -3.78 2.22 2.12
C ILE A 2 -3.28 0.78 2.31
N SER A 3 -3.70 0.12 3.37
CA SER A 3 -3.28 -1.24 3.71
C SER A 3 -4.38 -2.01 4.44
N SER A 4 -4.17 -3.28 4.70
CA SER A 4 -5.05 -4.11 5.54
C SER A 4 -4.25 -5.11 6.36
N GLY A 5 -4.84 -5.59 7.46
CA GLY A 5 -4.26 -6.63 8.31
C GLY A 5 -2.87 -6.26 8.83
N VAL A 6 -1.93 -7.20 8.75
CA VAL A 6 -0.55 -7.00 9.24
C VAL A 6 0.16 -5.84 8.54
N MET A 7 -0.14 -5.61 7.25
CA MET A 7 0.48 -4.49 6.54
C MET A 7 0.04 -3.13 7.07
N THR A 8 -1.08 -3.03 7.76
CA THR A 8 -1.47 -1.79 8.44
C THR A 8 -0.52 -1.48 9.61
N GLN A 9 -0.15 -2.47 10.41
CA GLN A 9 0.83 -2.27 11.49
C GLN A 9 2.21 -1.89 10.93
N ASN A 10 2.67 -2.59 9.88
CA ASN A 10 3.92 -2.25 9.21
C ASN A 10 3.87 -0.83 8.60
N SER A 11 2.72 -0.42 8.10
CA SER A 11 2.51 0.92 7.55
C SER A 11 2.57 2.01 8.62
N LEU A 12 2.07 1.76 9.82
CA LEU A 12 2.18 2.69 10.95
C LEU A 12 3.64 2.88 11.37
N GLU A 13 4.42 1.80 11.47
CA GLU A 13 5.85 1.90 11.73
C GLU A 13 6.58 2.65 10.60
N LEU A 14 6.23 2.36 9.35
CA LEU A 14 6.78 3.03 8.18
C LEU A 14 6.50 4.53 8.19
N VAL A 15 5.28 4.94 8.54
CA VAL A 15 4.88 6.36 8.64
C VAL A 15 5.68 7.09 9.69
N SER A 16 5.94 6.47 10.86
CA SER A 16 6.84 7.07 11.86
C SER A 16 8.21 7.38 11.28
N LYS A 17 8.82 6.43 10.57
CA LYS A 17 10.14 6.61 9.92
C LYS A 17 10.12 7.65 8.77
N LEU A 18 9.00 7.76 8.05
CA LEU A 18 8.83 8.78 7.01
C LEU A 18 8.71 10.17 7.63
N LYS A 19 8.02 10.30 8.75
CA LYS A 19 7.88 11.55 9.51
C LYS A 19 9.24 12.05 10.01
N ASP A 20 10.10 11.16 10.49
CA ASP A 20 11.48 11.52 10.89
C ASP A 20 12.28 12.11 9.73
N ASN A 21 11.92 11.78 8.51
CA ASN A 21 12.49 12.33 7.27
C ASN A 21 11.75 13.58 6.74
N GLY A 22 10.86 14.17 7.55
CA GLY A 22 10.09 15.37 7.19
C GLY A 22 8.95 15.13 6.21
N LEU A 23 8.51 13.87 6.03
CA LEU A 23 7.40 13.52 5.13
C LEU A 23 6.11 13.31 5.92
N SER A 24 5.03 13.98 5.51
CA SER A 24 3.69 13.80 6.09
C SER A 24 2.93 12.73 5.31
N VAL A 25 2.65 11.62 5.97
CA VAL A 25 1.96 10.46 5.38
C VAL A 25 0.96 9.90 6.39
N ASP A 26 -0.25 9.63 5.95
CA ASP A 26 -1.30 8.99 6.76
C ASP A 26 -1.52 7.55 6.35
N VAL A 27 -2.15 6.76 7.24
CA VAL A 27 -2.53 5.36 6.99
C VAL A 27 -4.04 5.24 6.99
N ILE A 28 -4.56 4.54 5.99
CA ILE A 28 -5.95 4.10 5.92
C ILE A 28 -5.95 2.58 6.07
N ASP A 29 -6.54 2.09 7.15
CA ASP A 29 -6.79 0.66 7.35
C ASP A 29 -8.07 0.24 6.65
N LEU A 30 -7.96 -0.60 5.62
CA LEU A 30 -9.10 -1.24 4.98
C LEU A 30 -9.44 -2.55 5.67
N PHE A 31 -9.92 -2.49 6.91
CA PHE A 31 -10.32 -3.67 7.68
C PHE A 31 -11.58 -4.37 7.11
N LYS A 32 -12.43 -3.66 6.37
CA LYS A 32 -13.63 -4.20 5.73
C LYS A 32 -13.53 -4.05 4.21
N LEU A 33 -13.35 -5.18 3.52
CA LEU A 33 -13.14 -5.21 2.06
C LEU A 33 -14.46 -5.36 1.27
N LYS A 34 -15.51 -5.89 1.87
CA LYS A 34 -16.81 -6.09 1.20
C LYS A 34 -17.97 -5.87 2.17
N PRO A 35 -18.83 -4.87 1.93
CA PRO A 35 -18.65 -3.79 0.98
C PRO A 35 -17.65 -2.73 1.48
N ILE A 36 -16.89 -2.13 0.58
CA ILE A 36 -16.12 -0.91 0.86
C ILE A 36 -17.06 0.29 0.74
N ASN A 37 -16.97 1.23 1.65
CA ASN A 37 -17.62 2.52 1.50
C ASN A 37 -16.82 3.42 0.53
N GLU A 38 -17.08 3.23 -0.78
CA GLU A 38 -16.36 3.92 -1.85
C GLU A 38 -16.44 5.44 -1.71
N SER A 39 -17.62 5.99 -1.43
CA SER A 39 -17.82 7.43 -1.33
C SER A 39 -17.01 8.05 -0.19
N LYS A 40 -16.96 7.39 0.97
CA LYS A 40 -16.14 7.83 2.10
C LYS A 40 -14.66 7.74 1.78
N LEU A 41 -14.21 6.63 1.18
CA LEU A 41 -12.82 6.44 0.78
C LEU A 41 -12.37 7.53 -0.20
N LEU A 42 -13.12 7.73 -1.27
CA LEU A 42 -12.80 8.72 -2.30
C LEU A 42 -12.79 10.15 -1.74
N LYS A 43 -13.72 10.48 -0.83
CA LYS A 43 -13.74 11.79 -0.14
C LYS A 43 -12.44 12.02 0.63
N ILE A 44 -11.93 11.03 1.35
CA ILE A 44 -10.66 11.11 2.07
C ILE A 44 -9.51 11.29 1.08
N LEU A 45 -9.47 10.46 0.01
CA LEU A 45 -8.37 10.45 -0.94
C LEU A 45 -8.22 11.72 -1.77
N LYS A 46 -9.27 12.54 -1.89
CA LYS A 46 -9.18 13.87 -2.55
C LYS A 46 -8.09 14.76 -1.97
N ASN A 47 -7.83 14.64 -0.66
CA ASN A 47 -6.86 15.47 0.05
C ASN A 47 -5.40 15.07 -0.16
N TYR A 48 -5.13 13.96 -0.84
CA TYR A 48 -3.78 13.43 -1.04
C TYR A 48 -3.35 13.52 -2.50
N LYS A 49 -2.11 13.89 -2.73
CA LYS A 49 -1.48 13.92 -4.07
C LYS A 49 -1.06 12.51 -4.48
N ASN A 50 -0.42 11.80 -3.58
CA ASN A 50 0.13 10.46 -3.80
C ASN A 50 -0.63 9.42 -2.97
N ILE A 51 -0.91 8.27 -3.55
CA ILE A 51 -1.57 7.14 -2.91
C ILE A 51 -0.66 5.92 -3.05
N PHE A 52 -0.35 5.27 -1.93
CA PHE A 52 0.45 4.06 -1.87
C PHE A 52 -0.40 2.92 -1.33
N VAL A 53 -0.62 1.89 -2.12
CA VAL A 53 -1.31 0.67 -1.68
C VAL A 53 -0.26 -0.36 -1.29
N VAL A 54 -0.32 -0.84 -0.04
CA VAL A 54 0.65 -1.80 0.51
C VAL A 54 -0.10 -3.05 0.97
N ASP A 55 0.14 -4.16 0.29
CA ASP A 55 -0.60 -5.42 0.47
C ASP A 55 0.35 -6.62 0.49
N GLU A 56 0.14 -7.57 1.40
CA GLU A 56 0.89 -8.84 1.42
C GLU A 56 0.23 -9.94 0.54
N ASN A 57 -0.77 -9.59 -0.24
CA ASN A 57 -1.37 -10.47 -1.24
C ASN A 57 -0.82 -10.16 -2.64
N THR A 58 -1.17 -11.02 -3.59
CA THR A 58 -0.89 -10.77 -5.01
C THR A 58 -1.73 -9.60 -5.52
N PHE A 59 -1.29 -8.95 -6.58
CA PHE A 59 -2.05 -7.86 -7.19
C PHE A 59 -3.46 -8.31 -7.57
N SER A 60 -3.57 -9.43 -8.27
CA SER A 60 -4.85 -10.03 -8.64
C SER A 60 -5.52 -10.68 -7.43
N GLY A 61 -6.73 -10.24 -7.10
CA GLY A 61 -7.51 -10.74 -5.97
C GLY A 61 -7.19 -10.10 -4.60
N GLY A 62 -6.10 -9.34 -4.49
CA GLY A 62 -5.77 -8.55 -3.30
C GLY A 62 -6.50 -7.20 -3.26
N ILE A 63 -6.22 -6.39 -2.23
CA ILE A 63 -6.79 -5.03 -2.12
C ILE A 63 -6.36 -4.13 -3.29
N SER A 64 -5.23 -4.44 -3.91
CA SER A 64 -4.71 -3.70 -5.07
C SER A 64 -5.67 -3.75 -6.26
N SER A 65 -6.22 -4.91 -6.61
CA SER A 65 -7.20 -5.04 -7.70
C SER A 65 -8.53 -4.37 -7.34
N ILE A 66 -9.03 -4.57 -6.12
CA ILE A 66 -10.28 -3.96 -5.65
C ILE A 66 -10.18 -2.42 -5.72
N LEU A 67 -9.09 -1.86 -5.23
CA LEU A 67 -8.87 -0.41 -5.27
C LEU A 67 -8.69 0.11 -6.69
N SER A 68 -8.01 -0.65 -7.56
CA SER A 68 -7.88 -0.27 -8.98
C SER A 68 -9.22 -0.16 -9.66
N GLU A 69 -10.15 -1.10 -9.43
CA GLU A 69 -11.52 -1.03 -9.96
C GLU A 69 -12.26 0.20 -9.46
N ILE A 70 -12.19 0.49 -8.14
CA ILE A 70 -12.83 1.66 -7.54
C ILE A 70 -12.25 2.95 -8.13
N PHE A 71 -10.94 3.04 -8.29
CA PHE A 71 -10.27 4.23 -8.79
C PHE A 71 -10.61 4.49 -10.26
N ILE A 72 -10.60 3.46 -11.10
CA ILE A 72 -10.96 3.57 -12.51
C ILE A 72 -12.43 3.94 -12.68
N LYS A 73 -13.34 3.21 -12.00
CA LYS A 73 -14.79 3.45 -12.04
C LYS A 73 -15.16 4.89 -11.66
N ASN A 74 -14.42 5.49 -10.72
CA ASN A 74 -14.70 6.83 -10.21
C ASN A 74 -13.77 7.91 -10.80
N ASN A 75 -13.03 7.61 -11.86
CA ASN A 75 -12.10 8.53 -12.51
C ASN A 75 -11.14 9.24 -11.53
N LEU A 76 -10.60 8.51 -10.56
CA LEU A 76 -9.68 9.06 -9.58
C LEU A 76 -8.31 9.31 -10.23
N MET A 77 -8.09 10.56 -10.66
CA MET A 77 -6.84 11.00 -11.30
C MET A 77 -5.82 11.41 -10.23
N LYS A 78 -5.10 10.42 -9.68
CA LYS A 78 -4.05 10.59 -8.66
C LYS A 78 -2.82 9.78 -9.02
N LYS A 79 -1.67 10.12 -8.43
CA LYS A 79 -0.46 9.28 -8.52
C LYS A 79 -0.59 8.10 -7.57
N ILE A 80 -0.79 6.91 -8.14
CA ILE A 80 -1.01 5.69 -7.37
C ILE A 80 0.15 4.73 -7.59
N SER A 81 0.64 4.13 -6.52
CA SER A 81 1.66 3.09 -6.57
C SER A 81 1.25 1.90 -5.72
N PHE A 82 1.42 0.72 -6.28
CA PHE A 82 1.09 -0.54 -5.63
C PHE A 82 2.36 -1.27 -5.20
N PHE A 83 2.41 -1.71 -3.95
CA PHE A 83 3.42 -2.57 -3.37
C PHE A 83 2.72 -3.84 -2.88
N CYS A 84 2.82 -4.89 -3.65
CA CYS A 84 2.16 -6.17 -3.40
C CYS A 84 3.04 -7.32 -3.89
N LEU A 85 2.66 -8.55 -3.59
CA LEU A 85 3.36 -9.72 -4.12
C LEU A 85 3.21 -9.79 -5.64
N LYS A 86 4.25 -10.28 -6.29
CA LYS A 86 4.20 -10.59 -7.72
C LYS A 86 3.29 -11.80 -7.94
N ASN A 87 2.61 -11.85 -9.07
CA ASN A 87 1.73 -12.98 -9.46
C ASN A 87 2.53 -14.26 -9.83
N THR A 88 3.77 -14.37 -9.39
CA THR A 88 4.60 -15.57 -9.60
C THR A 88 4.52 -16.44 -8.37
N GLN A 89 4.17 -17.71 -8.55
CA GLN A 89 4.28 -18.69 -7.49
C GLN A 89 5.75 -18.90 -7.15
N ASP A 90 6.11 -18.60 -5.92
CA ASP A 90 7.47 -18.80 -5.39
C ASP A 90 7.57 -20.25 -4.85
N VAL A 91 7.34 -21.23 -5.74
CA VAL A 91 7.32 -22.65 -5.39
C VAL A 91 8.70 -23.07 -4.86
N GLY A 92 8.71 -23.68 -3.67
CA GLY A 92 9.93 -24.17 -3.05
C GLY A 92 10.70 -23.20 -2.17
N ASN A 93 10.23 -21.95 -2.04
CA ASN A 93 10.84 -20.96 -1.16
C ASN A 93 9.98 -20.75 0.08
N TYR A 94 10.38 -21.35 1.18
CA TYR A 94 9.70 -21.24 2.48
C TYR A 94 10.52 -20.38 3.44
N GLY A 95 9.85 -19.52 4.20
CA GLY A 95 10.47 -18.69 5.20
C GLY A 95 9.45 -18.07 6.15
N ASN A 96 9.93 -17.44 7.20
CA ASN A 96 9.04 -16.63 8.04
C ASN A 96 8.57 -15.37 7.28
N ARG A 97 7.53 -14.70 7.81
CA ARG A 97 6.93 -13.53 7.18
C ARG A 97 7.95 -12.42 6.89
N LEU A 98 8.87 -12.14 7.82
CA LEU A 98 9.87 -11.08 7.64
C LEU A 98 10.79 -11.37 6.47
N TRP A 99 11.22 -12.62 6.34
CA TRP A 99 12.05 -13.06 5.21
C TRP A 99 11.29 -12.95 3.89
N LEU A 100 10.02 -13.38 3.86
CA LEU A 100 9.14 -13.27 2.68
C LEU A 100 8.90 -11.81 2.29
N HIS A 101 8.63 -10.93 3.24
CA HIS A 101 8.48 -9.50 2.97
C HIS A 101 9.75 -8.90 2.37
N LYS A 102 10.92 -9.21 2.95
CA LYS A 102 12.21 -8.73 2.42
C LYS A 102 12.46 -9.21 1.00
N ARG A 103 12.22 -10.50 0.74
CA ARG A 103 12.36 -11.11 -0.59
C ARG A 103 11.45 -10.46 -1.65
N ASN A 104 10.25 -10.09 -1.24
CA ASN A 104 9.23 -9.51 -2.12
C ASN A 104 9.20 -7.96 -2.09
N HIS A 105 10.20 -7.32 -1.49
CA HIS A 105 10.28 -5.87 -1.42
C HIS A 105 9.10 -5.19 -0.69
N LEU A 106 8.56 -5.88 0.31
CA LEU A 106 7.51 -5.39 1.20
C LEU A 106 8.02 -5.06 2.61
N ASP A 107 9.34 -5.15 2.83
CA ASP A 107 9.94 -4.75 4.09
C ASP A 107 9.96 -3.22 4.25
N ILE A 108 9.91 -2.77 5.50
CA ILE A 108 9.80 -1.35 5.84
C ILE A 108 10.93 -0.51 5.25
N LYS A 109 12.17 -1.03 5.24
CA LYS A 109 13.33 -0.30 4.72
C LYS A 109 13.21 -0.04 3.21
N TYR A 110 12.77 -1.05 2.46
CA TYR A 110 12.55 -0.91 1.03
C TYR A 110 11.40 0.07 0.74
N LEU A 111 10.25 -0.11 1.42
CA LEU A 111 9.07 0.75 1.27
C LEU A 111 9.40 2.21 1.63
N GLN A 112 10.12 2.46 2.71
CA GLN A 112 10.57 3.80 3.11
C GLN A 112 11.36 4.47 2.00
N LYS A 113 12.35 3.77 1.43
CA LYS A 113 13.17 4.29 0.33
C LYS A 113 12.34 4.62 -0.90
N GLN A 114 11.44 3.73 -1.32
CA GLN A 114 10.63 3.92 -2.53
C GLN A 114 9.60 5.03 -2.36
N ILE A 115 8.90 5.07 -1.23
CA ILE A 115 7.88 6.08 -0.95
C ILE A 115 8.53 7.45 -0.81
N SER A 116 9.64 7.57 -0.08
CA SER A 116 10.39 8.83 0.04
C SER A 116 10.83 9.36 -1.33
N LYS A 117 11.34 8.46 -2.20
CA LYS A 117 11.72 8.83 -3.56
C LYS A 117 10.53 9.36 -4.35
N LYS A 118 9.40 8.64 -4.34
CA LYS A 118 8.20 9.04 -5.09
C LYS A 118 7.58 10.35 -4.60
N ILE A 119 7.66 10.66 -3.31
CA ILE A 119 7.15 11.92 -2.77
C ILE A 119 8.07 13.10 -3.12
N LYS A 120 9.39 12.89 -3.10
CA LYS A 120 10.38 13.98 -3.31
C LYS A 120 10.55 14.37 -4.78
N TYR A 121 10.38 13.42 -5.70
CA TYR A 121 10.64 13.64 -7.12
C TYR A 121 9.37 13.72 -7.98
N ASP A 122 8.22 13.76 -7.33
CA ASP A 122 6.91 13.97 -7.92
C ASP A 122 6.29 15.32 -7.54
#